data_c212497c4f134e3c00f1b9fc235327e1
#
_entry.id   c212497c4f134e3c00f1b9fc235327e1
#
_cell.length_a   1.000
_cell.length_b   1.000
_cell.length_c   1.000
_cell.angle_alpha   90.00
_cell.angle_beta   90.00
_cell.angle_gamma   90.00
#
_symmetry.space_group_name_H-M   'P 1'
#
loop_
_entity.id
_entity.type
_entity.pdbx_description
1 polymer ?
#
loop_
_entity_poly.entity_id
_entity_poly.type
_entity_poly.pdbx_seq_one_letter_code
_entity_poly.pdbx_strand_id
1 'polypeptide(L)'
;MNKKKKGLFVLPVLLLLLSSFTVLLWQHKKPTLYIIGDSTVKNQDGKSNSALWGWGSIIGKYFDTVRIDVRNHAIGGRSSRTFITEGRWDAILKTLQPGDYVLMQFGHNDSGPLDDTSRARGSIRGVGDESKDIYNPIRKVQETVYTYGWYMRKYVNDAKAKGAIAIICSPVPRNIFKNGVVERADDSYGKWAQETAQTTGAFFIPLNTIIADAYQSMGQEQVTTFFPGDHTHTNEAGATFNAKAVVTGLKQLKDCGLTAYLAAP
;
A
#
# COMPACT_ATOMS: atom_id res chain seq x y z
N MET A 1 -36.73 57.71 40.18
CA MET A 1 -36.66 57.39 38.71
C MET A 1 -35.64 56.32 38.49
N ASN A 2 -36.10 55.03 38.35
CA ASN A 2 -35.19 53.84 38.18
C ASN A 2 -35.09 53.46 36.70
N LYS A 3 -33.97 53.71 36.07
CA LYS A 3 -33.67 53.21 34.73
C LYS A 3 -33.16 51.77 34.84
N LYS A 4 -33.98 50.83 34.47
CA LYS A 4 -33.65 49.39 34.34
C LYS A 4 -32.59 49.19 33.28
N LYS A 5 -31.42 48.60 33.64
CA LYS A 5 -30.42 48.07 32.76
C LYS A 5 -30.99 46.77 32.13
N LYS A 6 -31.42 46.82 30.89
CA LYS A 6 -31.66 45.64 30.03
C LYS A 6 -30.58 45.65 28.97
N GLY A 7 -29.65 44.73 29.01
CA GLY A 7 -28.66 44.67 27.98
C GLY A 7 -27.45 43.76 28.16
N LEU A 8 -27.53 42.68 28.96
CA LEU A 8 -26.34 41.85 29.18
C LEU A 8 -26.55 40.32 29.06
N PHE A 9 -27.64 39.89 28.43
CA PHE A 9 -27.89 38.43 28.28
C PHE A 9 -27.83 37.91 26.85
N VAL A 10 -27.68 38.76 25.85
CA VAL A 10 -27.68 38.36 24.44
C VAL A 10 -26.28 37.90 23.98
N LEU A 11 -25.22 38.48 24.51
CA LEU A 11 -23.84 38.21 24.06
C LEU A 11 -23.33 36.79 24.38
N PRO A 12 -23.55 36.23 25.58
CA PRO A 12 -23.11 34.86 25.87
C PRO A 12 -23.90 33.77 25.11
N VAL A 13 -25.17 34.01 24.80
CA VAL A 13 -25.99 33.06 24.01
C VAL A 13 -25.52 33.03 22.55
N LEU A 14 -25.13 34.16 21.97
CA LEU A 14 -24.60 34.23 20.61
C LEU A 14 -23.24 33.56 20.47
N LEU A 15 -22.36 33.67 21.48
CA LEU A 15 -21.07 32.99 21.54
C LEU A 15 -21.21 31.46 21.70
N LEU A 16 -22.19 30.97 22.45
CA LEU A 16 -22.50 29.56 22.58
C LEU A 16 -23.09 28.98 21.30
N LEU A 17 -23.88 29.71 20.54
CA LEU A 17 -24.40 29.28 19.25
C LEU A 17 -23.32 29.26 18.17
N LEU A 18 -22.37 30.19 18.17
CA LEU A 18 -21.22 30.17 17.22
C LEU A 18 -20.23 29.05 17.54
N SER A 19 -20.02 28.69 18.81
CA SER A 19 -19.16 27.56 19.18
C SER A 19 -19.79 26.21 18.82
N SER A 20 -21.11 26.08 18.92
CA SER A 20 -21.82 24.86 18.47
C SER A 20 -21.82 24.70 16.94
N PHE A 21 -21.82 25.80 16.19
CA PHE A 21 -21.76 25.74 14.72
C PHE A 21 -20.39 25.33 14.19
N THR A 22 -19.30 25.71 14.87
CA THR A 22 -17.94 25.27 14.51
C THR A 22 -17.68 23.79 14.82
N VAL A 23 -18.34 23.22 15.82
CA VAL A 23 -18.25 21.77 16.12
C VAL A 23 -19.06 20.93 15.11
N LEU A 24 -20.13 21.48 14.52
CA LEU A 24 -20.94 20.74 13.53
C LEU A 24 -20.31 20.66 12.14
N LEU A 25 -19.27 21.46 11.85
CA LEU A 25 -18.59 21.45 10.54
C LEU A 25 -17.41 20.50 10.43
N TRP A 26 -17.07 19.78 11.49
CA TRP A 26 -16.20 18.61 11.38
C TRP A 26 -17.01 17.42 10.85
N GLN A 27 -17.56 17.54 9.65
CA GLN A 27 -17.95 16.36 8.89
C GLN A 27 -16.68 15.52 8.73
N HIS A 28 -16.64 14.39 9.41
CA HIS A 28 -15.57 13.41 9.21
C HIS A 28 -15.51 13.12 7.72
N LYS A 29 -14.53 13.73 7.04
CA LYS A 29 -14.27 13.42 5.65
C LYS A 29 -14.05 11.92 5.57
N LYS A 30 -14.76 11.28 4.66
CA LYS A 30 -14.61 9.88 4.33
C LYS A 30 -13.12 9.57 4.09
N PRO A 31 -12.49 8.66 4.85
CA PRO A 31 -11.09 8.33 4.65
C PRO A 31 -10.86 7.66 3.31
N THR A 32 -9.64 7.75 2.82
CA THR A 32 -9.20 7.08 1.60
C THR A 32 -8.18 6.00 1.93
N LEU A 33 -8.37 4.81 1.39
CA LEU A 33 -7.37 3.76 1.33
C LEU A 33 -6.58 3.91 0.02
N TYR A 34 -5.37 4.44 0.11
CA TYR A 34 -4.42 4.47 -0.99
C TYR A 34 -3.67 3.16 -1.05
N ILE A 35 -3.67 2.52 -2.21
CA ILE A 35 -2.93 1.29 -2.45
C ILE A 35 -1.80 1.61 -3.41
N ILE A 36 -0.57 1.28 -3.04
CA ILE A 36 0.61 1.49 -3.86
C ILE A 36 1.38 0.17 -4.04
N GLY A 37 2.03 0.01 -5.18
CA GLY A 37 2.76 -1.21 -5.48
C GLY A 37 3.12 -1.34 -6.95
N ASP A 38 3.45 -2.57 -7.31
CA ASP A 38 3.88 -2.97 -8.65
C ASP A 38 2.76 -3.64 -9.48
N SER A 39 3.15 -4.45 -10.49
CA SER A 39 2.21 -5.16 -11.37
C SER A 39 1.34 -6.18 -10.66
N THR A 40 1.79 -6.76 -9.55
CA THR A 40 1.03 -7.76 -8.79
C THR A 40 -0.09 -7.13 -7.94
N VAL A 41 -0.06 -5.80 -7.85
CA VAL A 41 -1.07 -4.96 -7.16
C VAL A 41 -1.91 -4.14 -8.13
N LYS A 42 -1.35 -3.80 -9.30
CA LYS A 42 -1.93 -2.90 -10.32
C LYS A 42 -3.36 -3.30 -10.71
N ASN A 43 -4.20 -2.31 -11.01
CA ASN A 43 -5.49 -2.54 -11.66
C ASN A 43 -5.31 -3.17 -13.04
N GLN A 44 -6.21 -4.07 -13.38
CA GLN A 44 -6.38 -4.51 -14.76
C GLN A 44 -6.86 -3.33 -15.61
N ASP A 45 -6.25 -3.13 -16.78
CA ASP A 45 -6.49 -1.94 -17.61
C ASP A 45 -7.55 -2.14 -18.71
N GLY A 46 -8.08 -3.34 -18.84
CA GLY A 46 -9.12 -3.68 -19.83
C GLY A 46 -8.65 -3.61 -21.29
N LYS A 47 -7.38 -3.27 -21.54
CA LYS A 47 -6.88 -2.94 -22.89
C LYS A 47 -6.26 -4.11 -23.66
N SER A 48 -6.06 -5.22 -23.01
CA SER A 48 -5.46 -6.38 -23.65
C SER A 48 -6.21 -7.65 -23.23
N ASN A 49 -6.18 -8.64 -24.12
CA ASN A 49 -6.43 -10.04 -23.74
C ASN A 49 -5.40 -10.55 -22.71
N SER A 50 -4.51 -9.68 -22.22
CA SER A 50 -3.60 -10.00 -21.13
C SER A 50 -4.42 -10.16 -19.87
N ALA A 51 -4.60 -11.40 -19.50
CA ALA A 51 -5.27 -11.84 -18.29
C ALA A 51 -4.49 -11.47 -17.01
N LEU A 52 -3.74 -10.36 -17.01
CA LEU A 52 -2.86 -9.99 -15.91
C LEU A 52 -3.57 -9.05 -14.94
N TRP A 53 -3.92 -9.60 -13.79
CA TRP A 53 -4.62 -8.90 -12.73
C TRP A 53 -3.75 -8.79 -11.47
N GLY A 54 -3.56 -7.59 -10.95
CA GLY A 54 -3.06 -7.44 -9.58
C GLY A 54 -4.22 -7.52 -8.57
N TRP A 55 -3.93 -7.93 -7.35
CA TRP A 55 -4.95 -8.06 -6.30
C TRP A 55 -5.69 -6.74 -5.98
N GLY A 56 -5.03 -5.61 -6.23
CA GLY A 56 -5.64 -4.28 -6.07
C GLY A 56 -6.81 -4.02 -7.02
N SER A 57 -6.95 -4.77 -8.13
CA SER A 57 -8.13 -4.72 -9.01
C SER A 57 -9.40 -5.21 -8.30
N ILE A 58 -9.23 -6.10 -7.33
CA ILE A 58 -10.32 -6.84 -6.69
C ILE A 58 -10.64 -6.29 -5.30
N ILE A 59 -9.63 -5.79 -4.60
CA ILE A 59 -9.69 -5.50 -3.15
C ILE A 59 -10.83 -4.55 -2.79
N GLY A 60 -11.19 -3.60 -3.67
CA GLY A 60 -12.29 -2.66 -3.44
C GLY A 60 -13.65 -3.33 -3.19
N LYS A 61 -13.85 -4.56 -3.71
CA LYS A 61 -15.08 -5.34 -3.51
C LYS A 61 -15.28 -5.77 -2.04
N TYR A 62 -14.23 -5.74 -1.23
CA TYR A 62 -14.25 -6.14 0.17
C TYR A 62 -14.44 -4.96 1.13
N PHE A 63 -14.56 -3.74 0.62
CA PHE A 63 -14.75 -2.54 1.43
C PHE A 63 -16.13 -1.93 1.22
N ASP A 64 -16.69 -1.38 2.29
CA ASP A 64 -17.88 -0.52 2.24
C ASP A 64 -17.51 0.83 1.61
N THR A 65 -17.69 0.92 0.30
CA THR A 65 -17.33 2.11 -0.47
C THR A 65 -18.21 3.34 -0.18
N VAL A 66 -19.25 3.21 0.63
CA VAL A 66 -19.99 4.35 1.18
C VAL A 66 -19.17 5.01 2.29
N ARG A 67 -18.41 4.23 3.08
CA ARG A 67 -17.70 4.69 4.28
C ARG A 67 -16.20 4.94 4.04
N ILE A 68 -15.59 4.34 3.01
CA ILE A 68 -14.18 4.55 2.66
C ILE A 68 -13.99 4.60 1.15
N ASP A 69 -13.14 5.51 0.64
CA ASP A 69 -12.69 5.47 -0.74
C ASP A 69 -11.53 4.48 -0.90
N VAL A 70 -11.54 3.65 -1.93
CA VAL A 70 -10.43 2.74 -2.25
C VAL A 70 -9.80 3.16 -3.57
N ARG A 71 -8.53 3.57 -3.53
CA ARG A 71 -7.79 4.11 -4.67
C ARG A 71 -6.52 3.32 -4.90
N ASN A 72 -6.49 2.53 -5.96
CA ASN A 72 -5.30 1.78 -6.33
C ASN A 72 -4.44 2.58 -7.31
N HIS A 73 -3.27 3.02 -6.84
CA HIS A 73 -2.26 3.76 -7.59
C HIS A 73 -1.07 2.88 -8.04
N ALA A 74 -1.14 1.58 -7.81
CA ALA A 74 -0.07 0.65 -8.20
C ALA A 74 0.17 0.66 -9.71
N ILE A 75 1.44 0.59 -10.11
CA ILE A 75 1.86 0.66 -11.51
C ILE A 75 2.80 -0.50 -11.84
N GLY A 76 2.50 -1.20 -12.92
CA GLY A 76 3.33 -2.32 -13.39
C GLY A 76 4.79 -1.93 -13.63
N GLY A 77 5.72 -2.81 -13.23
CA GLY A 77 7.16 -2.64 -13.42
C GLY A 77 7.85 -1.67 -12.44
N ARG A 78 7.12 -1.06 -11.49
CA ARG A 78 7.72 -0.14 -10.51
C ARG A 78 8.26 -0.90 -9.31
N SER A 79 9.44 -0.47 -8.85
CA SER A 79 10.03 -0.86 -7.59
C SER A 79 9.68 0.16 -6.49
N SER A 80 10.07 -0.12 -5.26
CA SER A 80 9.98 0.84 -4.15
C SER A 80 10.68 2.16 -4.49
N ARG A 81 11.82 2.11 -5.20
CA ARG A 81 12.58 3.26 -5.69
C ARG A 81 11.84 4.02 -6.79
N THR A 82 11.49 3.34 -7.90
CA THR A 82 10.99 4.03 -9.11
C THR A 82 9.62 4.64 -8.91
N PHE A 83 8.80 4.14 -8.02
CA PHE A 83 7.54 4.75 -7.68
C PHE A 83 7.73 6.14 -7.01
N ILE A 84 8.82 6.35 -6.25
CA ILE A 84 9.21 7.65 -5.71
C ILE A 84 9.84 8.52 -6.80
N THR A 85 10.86 8.01 -7.47
CA THR A 85 11.68 8.83 -8.37
C THR A 85 10.95 9.29 -9.64
N GLU A 86 9.81 8.67 -9.97
CA GLU A 86 8.89 9.10 -11.02
C GLU A 86 7.84 10.11 -10.51
N GLY A 87 7.95 10.59 -9.27
CA GLY A 87 7.02 11.57 -8.68
C GLY A 87 5.62 11.03 -8.36
N ARG A 88 5.40 9.70 -8.42
CA ARG A 88 4.09 9.07 -8.16
C ARG A 88 3.69 9.19 -6.71
N TRP A 89 4.67 8.99 -5.82
CA TRP A 89 4.45 9.16 -4.38
C TRP A 89 4.14 10.61 -4.03
N ASP A 90 4.84 11.57 -4.60
CA ASP A 90 4.61 13.00 -4.38
C ASP A 90 3.18 13.42 -4.80
N ALA A 91 2.66 12.82 -5.86
CA ALA A 91 1.27 13.06 -6.29
C ALA A 91 0.25 12.58 -5.23
N ILE A 92 0.51 11.45 -4.59
CA ILE A 92 -0.34 10.93 -3.50
C ILE A 92 -0.21 11.82 -2.25
N LEU A 93 1.00 12.21 -1.86
CA LEU A 93 1.25 13.07 -0.70
C LEU A 93 0.53 14.42 -0.75
N LYS A 94 0.23 14.94 -1.95
CA LYS A 94 -0.56 16.17 -2.11
C LYS A 94 -2.02 16.00 -1.69
N THR A 95 -2.54 14.78 -1.72
CA THR A 95 -3.94 14.48 -1.43
C THR A 95 -4.15 13.73 -0.12
N LEU A 96 -3.08 13.16 0.42
CA LEU A 96 -3.08 12.37 1.66
C LEU A 96 -3.42 13.27 2.87
N GLN A 97 -4.32 12.80 3.72
CA GLN A 97 -4.86 13.54 4.86
C GLN A 97 -4.86 12.69 6.13
N PRO A 98 -4.96 13.33 7.32
CA PRO A 98 -5.14 12.61 8.57
C PRO A 98 -6.33 11.65 8.52
N GLY A 99 -6.12 10.43 9.01
CA GLY A 99 -7.12 9.35 9.01
C GLY A 99 -7.19 8.54 7.72
N ASP A 100 -6.46 8.92 6.65
CA ASP A 100 -6.29 8.07 5.46
C ASP A 100 -5.39 6.86 5.76
N TYR A 101 -5.43 5.87 4.88
CA TYR A 101 -4.63 4.65 4.95
C TYR A 101 -3.74 4.53 3.71
N VAL A 102 -2.52 4.01 3.90
CA VAL A 102 -1.62 3.66 2.80
C VAL A 102 -1.24 2.19 2.94
N LEU A 103 -1.73 1.36 2.03
CA LEU A 103 -1.41 -0.06 1.94
C LEU A 103 -0.38 -0.26 0.81
N MET A 104 0.80 -0.78 1.13
CA MET A 104 1.91 -0.83 0.19
C MET A 104 2.51 -2.22 0.04
N GLN A 105 2.82 -2.60 -1.21
CA GLN A 105 3.53 -3.83 -1.55
C GLN A 105 4.51 -3.58 -2.68
N PHE A 106 5.81 -3.76 -2.40
CA PHE A 106 6.91 -3.71 -3.37
C PHE A 106 7.86 -4.90 -3.14
N GLY A 107 8.76 -5.14 -4.09
CA GLY A 107 9.80 -6.16 -3.99
C GLY A 107 10.08 -6.90 -5.30
N HIS A 108 9.05 -7.17 -6.13
CA HIS A 108 9.21 -7.95 -7.37
C HIS A 108 10.14 -7.31 -8.42
N ASN A 109 10.30 -5.99 -8.37
CA ASN A 109 11.10 -5.23 -9.32
C ASN A 109 12.39 -4.65 -8.69
N ASP A 110 12.54 -4.77 -7.40
CA ASP A 110 13.63 -4.19 -6.61
C ASP A 110 14.95 -4.96 -6.76
N SER A 111 14.89 -6.25 -7.14
CA SER A 111 16.07 -7.09 -7.38
C SER A 111 16.79 -6.83 -8.71
N GLY A 112 16.26 -5.94 -9.55
CA GLY A 112 16.86 -5.61 -10.84
C GLY A 112 18.17 -4.83 -10.71
N PRO A 113 18.89 -4.62 -11.83
CA PRO A 113 20.05 -3.73 -11.86
C PRO A 113 19.67 -2.30 -11.47
N LEU A 114 20.65 -1.57 -10.90
CA LEU A 114 20.44 -0.19 -10.46
C LEU A 114 20.41 0.81 -11.63
N ASP A 115 21.21 0.52 -12.67
CA ASP A 115 21.61 1.45 -13.74
C ASP A 115 21.62 0.83 -15.14
N ASP A 116 20.86 -0.23 -15.37
CA ASP A 116 20.75 -0.85 -16.68
C ASP A 116 20.00 0.03 -17.70
N THR A 117 20.29 -0.16 -19.00
CA THR A 117 19.71 0.65 -20.07
C THR A 117 18.26 0.29 -20.40
N SER A 118 17.73 -0.81 -19.85
CA SER A 118 16.37 -1.28 -20.12
C SER A 118 15.36 -0.80 -19.11
N ARG A 119 15.71 -0.77 -17.82
CA ARG A 119 14.75 -0.52 -16.73
C ARG A 119 15.29 0.32 -15.58
N ALA A 120 16.57 0.21 -15.23
CA ALA A 120 17.24 0.95 -14.14
C ALA A 120 16.38 1.10 -12.87
N ARG A 121 15.78 0.01 -12.40
CA ARG A 121 14.73 0.06 -11.37
C ARG A 121 15.09 -0.60 -10.05
N GLY A 122 16.24 -1.27 -9.97
CA GLY A 122 16.68 -1.94 -8.76
C GLY A 122 16.86 -0.99 -7.58
N SER A 123 16.72 -1.52 -6.38
CA SER A 123 17.15 -0.92 -5.12
C SER A 123 18.32 -1.73 -4.53
N ILE A 124 19.11 -1.15 -3.63
CA ILE A 124 20.10 -1.89 -2.88
C ILE A 124 19.38 -2.87 -1.95
N ARG A 125 19.89 -4.09 -1.82
CA ARG A 125 19.31 -5.13 -0.96
C ARG A 125 19.50 -4.76 0.52
N GLY A 126 18.49 -5.07 1.34
CA GLY A 126 18.56 -4.86 2.79
C GLY A 126 17.73 -3.70 3.29
N VAL A 127 17.92 -3.38 4.58
CA VAL A 127 17.12 -2.38 5.32
C VAL A 127 17.97 -1.24 5.88
N GLY A 128 19.29 -1.24 5.66
CA GLY A 128 20.20 -0.20 6.14
C GLY A 128 20.04 1.13 5.40
N ASP A 129 21.02 2.02 5.59
CA ASP A 129 21.07 3.35 4.97
C ASP A 129 22.12 3.44 3.86
N GLU A 130 22.63 2.28 3.42
CA GLU A 130 23.61 2.19 2.34
C GLU A 130 23.04 2.84 1.07
N SER A 131 23.91 3.56 0.38
CA SER A 131 23.58 4.25 -0.85
C SER A 131 24.69 4.11 -1.89
N LYS A 132 24.32 4.33 -3.15
CA LYS A 132 25.22 4.33 -4.29
C LYS A 132 24.80 5.39 -5.29
N ASP A 133 25.72 6.25 -5.67
CA ASP A 133 25.53 7.20 -6.75
C ASP A 133 25.69 6.49 -8.10
N ILE A 134 24.74 6.72 -9.00
CA ILE A 134 24.72 6.16 -10.36
C ILE A 134 24.32 7.22 -11.36
N TYR A 135 24.65 7.01 -12.63
CA TYR A 135 23.95 7.64 -13.73
C TYR A 135 22.77 6.77 -14.15
N ASN A 136 21.56 7.28 -14.04
CA ASN A 136 20.35 6.57 -14.48
C ASN A 136 20.16 6.78 -16.00
N PRO A 137 20.39 5.78 -16.86
CA PRO A 137 20.34 5.95 -18.31
C PRO A 137 18.91 6.15 -18.86
N ILE A 138 17.91 5.69 -18.12
CA ILE A 138 16.50 5.84 -18.52
C ILE A 138 16.03 7.27 -18.27
N ARG A 139 16.33 7.83 -17.10
CA ARG A 139 15.96 9.19 -16.70
C ARG A 139 16.98 10.23 -17.14
N LYS A 140 18.16 9.81 -17.57
CA LYS A 140 19.30 10.66 -17.98
C LYS A 140 19.72 11.65 -16.87
N VAL A 141 19.80 11.19 -15.65
CA VAL A 141 20.17 11.99 -14.47
C VAL A 141 21.14 11.24 -13.56
N GLN A 142 21.93 11.99 -12.80
CA GLN A 142 22.62 11.46 -11.64
C GLN A 142 21.59 11.17 -10.55
N GLU A 143 21.72 10.03 -9.90
CA GLU A 143 20.75 9.56 -8.91
C GLU A 143 21.48 8.79 -7.79
N THR A 144 21.16 9.10 -6.54
CA THR A 144 21.56 8.31 -5.39
C THR A 144 20.53 7.21 -5.13
N VAL A 145 20.95 5.96 -5.22
CA VAL A 145 20.12 4.79 -4.96
C VAL A 145 20.36 4.30 -3.54
N TYR A 146 19.27 4.02 -2.84
CA TYR A 146 19.27 3.53 -1.46
C TYR A 146 18.80 2.08 -1.37
N THR A 147 18.78 1.55 -0.14
CA THR A 147 18.24 0.21 0.13
C THR A 147 16.73 0.16 -0.06
N TYR A 148 16.20 -1.04 -0.28
CA TYR A 148 14.76 -1.30 -0.26
C TYR A 148 14.10 -0.78 1.03
N GLY A 149 14.70 -1.09 2.19
CA GLY A 149 14.17 -0.65 3.47
C GLY A 149 14.20 0.86 3.65
N TRP A 150 15.19 1.57 3.09
CA TRP A 150 15.21 3.03 3.10
C TRP A 150 14.00 3.61 2.37
N TYR A 151 13.69 3.10 1.15
CA TYR A 151 12.51 3.55 0.39
C TYR A 151 11.21 3.23 1.13
N MET A 152 11.10 2.03 1.71
CA MET A 152 9.92 1.65 2.47
C MET A 152 9.74 2.50 3.74
N ARG A 153 10.83 2.81 4.47
CA ARG A 153 10.79 3.76 5.61
C ARG A 153 10.34 5.15 5.17
N LYS A 154 10.80 5.61 4.01
CA LYS A 154 10.38 6.91 3.48
C LYS A 154 8.87 6.97 3.25
N TYR A 155 8.26 5.96 2.63
CA TYR A 155 6.80 5.89 2.48
C TYR A 155 6.08 5.96 3.83
N VAL A 156 6.53 5.18 4.80
CA VAL A 156 5.90 5.14 6.13
C VAL A 156 6.01 6.48 6.84
N ASN A 157 7.20 7.07 6.86
CA ASN A 157 7.45 8.32 7.57
C ASN A 157 6.67 9.48 6.94
N ASP A 158 6.65 9.57 5.62
CA ASP A 158 5.89 10.57 4.88
C ASP A 158 4.38 10.42 5.13
N ALA A 159 3.86 9.18 5.12
CA ALA A 159 2.46 8.91 5.42
C ALA A 159 2.10 9.32 6.85
N LYS A 160 2.92 8.94 7.83
CA LYS A 160 2.73 9.32 9.24
C LYS A 160 2.81 10.83 9.44
N ALA A 161 3.71 11.52 8.74
CA ALA A 161 3.81 12.99 8.79
C ALA A 161 2.54 13.68 8.27
N LYS A 162 1.75 12.99 7.42
CA LYS A 162 0.42 13.44 6.97
C LYS A 162 -0.72 13.00 7.90
N GLY A 163 -0.43 12.29 8.99
CA GLY A 163 -1.44 11.73 9.88
C GLY A 163 -2.16 10.51 9.31
N ALA A 164 -1.60 9.89 8.26
CA ALA A 164 -2.13 8.67 7.66
C ALA A 164 -1.55 7.41 8.31
N ILE A 165 -2.28 6.31 8.22
CA ILE A 165 -1.92 5.01 8.77
C ILE A 165 -1.23 4.18 7.69
N ALA A 166 0.02 3.78 7.93
CA ALA A 166 0.82 3.00 6.99
C ALA A 166 0.73 1.50 7.30
N ILE A 167 0.51 0.70 6.25
CA ILE A 167 0.42 -0.76 6.30
C ILE A 167 1.34 -1.32 5.22
N ILE A 168 2.32 -2.14 5.61
CA ILE A 168 3.24 -2.82 4.69
C ILE A 168 2.79 -4.26 4.50
N CYS A 169 2.71 -4.71 3.25
CA CYS A 169 2.57 -6.11 2.90
C CYS A 169 3.91 -6.67 2.41
N SER A 170 4.29 -7.87 2.82
CA SER A 170 5.32 -8.63 2.10
C SER A 170 4.84 -8.97 0.68
N PRO A 171 5.75 -9.11 -0.32
CA PRO A 171 5.35 -9.37 -1.70
C PRO A 171 4.62 -10.72 -1.82
N VAL A 172 3.57 -10.78 -2.65
CA VAL A 172 2.92 -12.07 -2.98
C VAL A 172 3.93 -13.06 -3.54
N PRO A 173 3.82 -14.37 -3.25
CA PRO A 173 4.74 -15.36 -3.80
C PRO A 173 4.54 -15.51 -5.31
N ARG A 174 5.61 -15.96 -5.98
CA ARG A 174 5.55 -16.38 -7.38
C ARG A 174 5.11 -17.85 -7.46
N ASN A 175 4.64 -18.29 -8.63
CA ASN A 175 4.42 -19.71 -8.93
C ASN A 175 5.78 -20.38 -9.20
N ILE A 176 6.59 -20.50 -8.16
CA ILE A 176 7.88 -21.21 -8.22
C ILE A 176 7.90 -22.25 -7.12
N PHE A 177 7.99 -23.53 -7.52
CA PHE A 177 8.13 -24.65 -6.61
C PHE A 177 9.49 -25.32 -6.83
N LYS A 178 10.22 -25.54 -5.77
CA LYS A 178 11.49 -26.27 -5.76
C LYS A 178 11.30 -27.56 -4.95
N ASN A 179 11.41 -28.69 -5.59
CA ASN A 179 11.18 -30.01 -4.95
C ASN A 179 9.81 -30.10 -4.27
N GLY A 180 8.76 -29.57 -4.87
CA GLY A 180 7.42 -29.55 -4.32
C GLY A 180 7.15 -28.51 -3.23
N VAL A 181 8.15 -27.65 -2.92
CA VAL A 181 8.01 -26.57 -1.92
C VAL A 181 7.95 -25.20 -2.61
N VAL A 182 6.91 -24.42 -2.30
CA VAL A 182 6.76 -23.07 -2.83
C VAL A 182 7.86 -22.15 -2.32
N GLU A 183 8.44 -21.34 -3.23
CA GLU A 183 9.47 -20.37 -2.89
C GLU A 183 8.87 -19.21 -2.09
N ARG A 184 9.54 -18.85 -0.99
CA ARG A 184 9.10 -17.80 -0.06
C ARG A 184 10.07 -16.61 -0.10
N ALA A 185 9.65 -15.48 0.43
CA ALA A 185 10.46 -14.26 0.52
C ALA A 185 10.92 -13.97 1.96
N ASP A 186 11.08 -15.01 2.78
CA ASP A 186 11.40 -14.94 4.21
C ASP A 186 12.89 -14.65 4.52
N ASP A 187 13.76 -14.71 3.52
CA ASP A 187 15.17 -14.32 3.58
C ASP A 187 15.51 -13.07 2.74
N SER A 188 14.51 -12.41 2.19
CA SER A 188 14.66 -11.32 1.22
C SER A 188 13.62 -10.20 1.42
N TYR A 189 12.93 -9.78 0.39
CA TYR A 189 11.99 -8.64 0.43
C TYR A 189 10.83 -8.82 1.41
N GLY A 190 10.43 -10.03 1.71
CA GLY A 190 9.42 -10.31 2.73
C GLY A 190 9.93 -10.01 4.14
N LYS A 191 11.14 -10.49 4.44
CA LYS A 191 11.84 -10.19 5.69
C LYS A 191 12.11 -8.69 5.84
N TRP A 192 12.64 -8.04 4.81
CA TRP A 192 12.94 -6.61 4.86
C TRP A 192 11.69 -5.74 4.98
N ALA A 193 10.57 -6.15 4.41
CA ALA A 193 9.28 -5.51 4.60
C ALA A 193 8.84 -5.57 6.08
N GLN A 194 8.99 -6.74 6.71
CA GLN A 194 8.69 -6.94 8.12
C GLN A 194 9.60 -6.12 9.04
N GLU A 195 10.90 -6.17 8.83
CA GLU A 195 11.88 -5.40 9.60
C GLU A 195 11.63 -3.89 9.49
N THR A 196 11.27 -3.41 8.30
CA THR A 196 10.91 -2.01 8.09
C THR A 196 9.63 -1.64 8.84
N ALA A 197 8.60 -2.49 8.82
CA ALA A 197 7.37 -2.25 9.58
C ALA A 197 7.66 -2.17 11.08
N GLN A 198 8.46 -3.10 11.60
CA GLN A 198 8.85 -3.13 13.02
C GLN A 198 9.60 -1.87 13.44
N THR A 199 10.60 -1.46 12.66
CA THR A 199 11.44 -0.30 13.01
C THR A 199 10.72 1.04 12.86
N THR A 200 9.73 1.12 11.98
CA THR A 200 8.94 2.33 11.76
C THR A 200 7.63 2.36 12.57
N GLY A 201 7.22 1.25 13.20
CA GLY A 201 5.92 1.11 13.83
C GLY A 201 4.76 1.21 12.83
N ALA A 202 4.95 0.77 11.59
CA ALA A 202 3.87 0.55 10.63
C ALA A 202 3.20 -0.80 10.91
N PHE A 203 1.94 -0.93 10.49
CA PHE A 203 1.29 -2.24 10.49
C PHE A 203 1.93 -3.14 9.43
N PHE A 204 1.93 -4.46 9.69
CA PHE A 204 2.51 -5.44 8.78
C PHE A 204 1.57 -6.59 8.48
N ILE A 205 1.39 -6.91 7.19
CA ILE A 205 0.68 -8.09 6.73
C ILE A 205 1.71 -9.08 6.16
N PRO A 206 1.88 -10.27 6.76
CA PRO A 206 2.78 -11.32 6.25
C PRO A 206 2.15 -12.00 5.02
N LEU A 207 1.86 -11.22 3.98
CA LEU A 207 1.07 -11.64 2.82
C LEU A 207 1.75 -12.76 2.05
N ASN A 208 3.09 -12.75 1.97
CA ASN A 208 3.86 -13.85 1.36
C ASN A 208 3.58 -15.17 2.06
N THR A 209 3.67 -15.18 3.39
CA THR A 209 3.44 -16.39 4.20
C THR A 209 2.00 -16.87 4.06
N ILE A 210 1.02 -15.97 4.20
CA ILE A 210 -0.41 -16.33 4.10
C ILE A 210 -0.72 -17.01 2.77
N ILE A 211 -0.19 -16.45 1.65
CA ILE A 211 -0.46 -17.00 0.32
C ILE A 211 0.39 -18.24 0.06
N ALA A 212 1.66 -18.25 0.46
CA ALA A 212 2.55 -19.39 0.24
C ALA A 212 2.08 -20.66 0.99
N ASP A 213 1.54 -20.50 2.21
CA ASP A 213 0.95 -21.62 2.95
C ASP A 213 -0.26 -22.21 2.22
N ALA A 214 -1.10 -21.36 1.65
CA ALA A 214 -2.22 -21.78 0.86
C ALA A 214 -1.78 -22.42 -0.48
N TYR A 215 -0.80 -21.85 -1.17
CA TYR A 215 -0.24 -22.43 -2.40
C TYR A 215 0.40 -23.79 -2.13
N GLN A 216 1.10 -23.94 -0.99
CA GLN A 216 1.67 -25.23 -0.60
C GLN A 216 0.59 -26.29 -0.40
N SER A 217 -0.54 -25.90 0.21
CA SER A 217 -1.67 -26.81 0.44
C SER A 217 -2.42 -27.17 -0.84
N MET A 218 -2.52 -26.23 -1.79
CA MET A 218 -3.18 -26.45 -3.10
C MET A 218 -2.35 -27.31 -4.04
N GLY A 219 -1.03 -27.25 -3.93
CA GLY A 219 -0.10 -27.90 -4.85
C GLY A 219 0.12 -27.11 -6.15
N GLN A 220 1.27 -27.38 -6.79
CA GLN A 220 1.76 -26.64 -7.96
C GLN A 220 0.78 -26.64 -9.14
N GLU A 221 0.14 -27.77 -9.43
CA GLU A 221 -0.78 -27.92 -10.56
C GLU A 221 -1.94 -26.91 -10.45
N GLN A 222 -2.61 -26.88 -9.30
CA GLN A 222 -3.72 -25.96 -9.06
C GLN A 222 -3.26 -24.51 -9.05
N VAL A 223 -2.13 -24.19 -8.41
CA VAL A 223 -1.58 -22.84 -8.38
C VAL A 223 -1.25 -22.34 -9.79
N THR A 224 -0.74 -23.20 -10.67
CA THR A 224 -0.40 -22.83 -12.04
C THR A 224 -1.60 -22.30 -12.83
N THR A 225 -2.83 -22.68 -12.50
CA THR A 225 -4.04 -22.15 -13.14
C THR A 225 -4.26 -20.66 -12.87
N PHE A 226 -3.63 -20.09 -11.83
CA PHE A 226 -3.67 -18.66 -11.54
C PHE A 226 -2.69 -17.84 -12.38
N PHE A 227 -1.72 -18.47 -13.05
CA PHE A 227 -0.60 -17.82 -13.74
C PHE A 227 -0.58 -18.14 -15.24
N PRO A 228 -1.35 -17.41 -16.07
CA PRO A 228 -1.56 -17.80 -17.47
C PRO A 228 -0.37 -17.54 -18.40
N GLY A 229 0.56 -16.66 -18.02
CA GLY A 229 1.63 -16.21 -18.92
C GLY A 229 3.04 -16.35 -18.37
N ASP A 230 3.21 -16.19 -17.05
CA ASP A 230 4.51 -16.30 -16.39
C ASP A 230 4.31 -16.71 -14.92
N HIS A 231 5.42 -16.84 -14.18
CA HIS A 231 5.38 -17.24 -12.78
C HIS A 231 5.06 -16.09 -11.77
N THR A 232 4.80 -14.89 -12.24
CA THR A 232 4.66 -13.68 -11.38
C THR A 232 3.26 -13.07 -11.43
N HIS A 233 2.66 -13.02 -12.62
CA HIS A 233 1.43 -12.30 -12.85
C HIS A 233 0.22 -13.22 -12.88
N THR A 234 -0.77 -12.89 -12.06
CA THR A 234 -1.98 -13.69 -11.93
C THR A 234 -3.08 -13.27 -12.90
N ASN A 235 -4.00 -14.18 -13.18
CA ASN A 235 -5.31 -13.89 -13.78
C ASN A 235 -6.29 -13.37 -12.72
N GLU A 236 -7.58 -13.18 -13.08
CA GLU A 236 -8.61 -12.69 -12.17
C GLU A 236 -8.82 -13.63 -10.96
N ALA A 237 -8.78 -14.95 -11.18
CA ALA A 237 -8.94 -15.92 -10.09
C ALA A 237 -7.80 -15.83 -9.07
N GLY A 238 -6.54 -15.76 -9.54
CA GLY A 238 -5.39 -15.58 -8.69
C GLY A 238 -5.37 -14.21 -7.99
N ALA A 239 -5.75 -13.13 -8.68
CA ALA A 239 -5.90 -11.81 -8.07
C ALA A 239 -6.99 -11.79 -7.00
N THR A 240 -8.11 -12.48 -7.23
CA THR A 240 -9.20 -12.64 -6.24
C THR A 240 -8.70 -13.40 -5.02
N PHE A 241 -7.95 -14.48 -5.24
CA PHE A 241 -7.33 -15.26 -4.16
C PHE A 241 -6.38 -14.38 -3.32
N ASN A 242 -5.50 -13.64 -3.97
CA ASN A 242 -4.55 -12.74 -3.31
C ASN A 242 -5.27 -11.60 -2.54
N ALA A 243 -6.34 -11.02 -3.11
CA ALA A 243 -7.14 -10.00 -2.43
C ALA A 243 -7.81 -10.55 -1.15
N LYS A 244 -8.34 -11.78 -1.19
CA LYS A 244 -8.86 -12.46 0.02
C LYS A 244 -7.77 -12.65 1.08
N ALA A 245 -6.56 -13.01 0.67
CA ALA A 245 -5.42 -13.14 1.58
C ALA A 245 -5.05 -11.79 2.23
N VAL A 246 -5.08 -10.68 1.47
CA VAL A 246 -4.91 -9.33 2.04
C VAL A 246 -5.97 -9.04 3.10
N VAL A 247 -7.25 -9.32 2.82
CA VAL A 247 -8.34 -9.14 3.79
C VAL A 247 -8.14 -10.01 5.03
N THR A 248 -7.70 -11.26 4.85
CA THR A 248 -7.35 -12.15 5.97
C THR A 248 -6.25 -11.55 6.83
N GLY A 249 -5.19 -11.03 6.21
CA GLY A 249 -4.11 -10.35 6.93
C GLY A 249 -4.59 -9.06 7.63
N LEU A 250 -5.44 -8.26 6.99
CA LEU A 250 -6.03 -7.06 7.62
C LEU A 250 -6.81 -7.40 8.89
N LYS A 251 -7.60 -8.49 8.88
CA LYS A 251 -8.37 -8.95 10.05
C LYS A 251 -7.50 -9.38 11.23
N GLN A 252 -6.23 -9.67 11.01
CA GLN A 252 -5.26 -10.03 12.05
C GLN A 252 -4.60 -8.80 12.69
N LEU A 253 -4.71 -7.62 12.07
CA LEU A 253 -4.12 -6.38 12.58
C LEU A 253 -4.98 -5.82 13.74
N LYS A 254 -4.41 -5.83 14.94
CA LYS A 254 -5.02 -5.15 16.10
C LYS A 254 -4.84 -3.65 15.96
N ASP A 255 -5.85 -2.89 16.34
CA ASP A 255 -5.82 -1.42 16.45
C ASP A 255 -5.52 -0.65 15.15
N CYS A 256 -5.51 -1.32 13.98
CA CYS A 256 -5.32 -0.67 12.69
C CYS A 256 -6.52 0.22 12.28
N GLY A 257 -7.73 -0.12 12.72
CA GLY A 257 -8.95 0.60 12.40
C GLY A 257 -9.50 0.35 10.98
N LEU A 258 -8.69 -0.11 10.01
CA LEU A 258 -9.12 -0.31 8.62
C LEU A 258 -10.19 -1.39 8.47
N THR A 259 -10.19 -2.39 9.34
CA THR A 259 -11.18 -3.48 9.33
C THR A 259 -12.61 -3.02 9.58
N ALA A 260 -12.79 -1.87 10.24
CA ALA A 260 -14.12 -1.28 10.46
C ALA A 260 -14.82 -0.85 9.17
N TYR A 261 -14.06 -0.75 8.07
CA TYR A 261 -14.55 -0.36 6.74
C TYR A 261 -14.73 -1.57 5.80
N LEU A 262 -14.50 -2.78 6.26
CA LEU A 262 -14.80 -3.96 5.43
C LEU A 262 -16.32 -4.05 5.21
N ALA A 263 -16.70 -4.47 4.01
CA ALA A 263 -18.10 -4.77 3.68
C ALA A 263 -18.61 -5.90 4.58
N ALA A 264 -19.87 -5.84 4.92
CA ALA A 264 -20.53 -6.98 5.56
C ALA A 264 -20.45 -8.22 4.64
N PRO A 265 -20.30 -9.43 5.21
CA PRO A 265 -20.22 -10.67 4.44
C PRO A 265 -21.48 -10.94 3.62
#